data_71354dd5d91a87f9e37c6fa1e29e07d5
#
_entry.id   71354dd5d91a87f9e37c6fa1e29e07d5
#
_cell.length_a   1.000
_cell.length_b   1.000
_cell.length_c   1.000
_cell.angle_alpha   90.00
_cell.angle_beta   90.00
_cell.angle_gamma   90.00
#
_symmetry.space_group_name_H-M   'P 1'
#
loop_
_entity.id
_entity.type
_entity.pdbx_description
1 polymer ?
#
loop_
_entity_poly.entity_id
_entity_poly.type
_entity_poly.pdbx_seq_one_letter_code
_entity_poly.pdbx_strand_id
1 'polypeptide(L)'
;LDLTLKMRATATKLGVKFIDKTTISDLLTRDGKIAGAVGYSIIDGTFYVFEGKSVILCTGSQNYRVAPMWSNGRGDGIAAAYRAGAQMRNPEFGNFAQLYRVHSNRECVFGENVMYDAYGENITKNFRRFPEADISSSAVAEWYNTMASGRGPVYLHPMESETTKNDTMMF
;
A
#
# COMPACT_ATOMS: atom_id res chain seq x y z
N LEU A 1 1.30 -17.79 0.55
CA LEU A 1 0.43 -18.07 1.73
C LEU A 1 1.13 -18.98 2.75
N ASP A 2 1.94 -19.91 2.31
CA ASP A 2 2.62 -20.90 3.18
C ASP A 2 3.72 -20.29 4.07
N LEU A 3 4.41 -19.25 3.59
CA LEU A 3 5.53 -18.63 4.31
C LEU A 3 5.08 -17.99 5.62
N THR A 4 4.02 -17.20 5.59
CA THR A 4 3.53 -16.48 6.79
C THR A 4 3.08 -17.46 7.87
N LEU A 5 2.41 -18.54 7.50
CA LEU A 5 1.98 -19.57 8.45
C LEU A 5 3.18 -20.28 9.09
N LYS A 6 4.19 -20.64 8.29
CA LYS A 6 5.43 -21.25 8.77
C LYS A 6 6.21 -20.33 9.70
N MET A 7 6.33 -19.05 9.33
CA MET A 7 6.98 -18.05 10.19
C MET A 7 6.25 -17.90 11.53
N ARG A 8 4.92 -17.80 11.50
CA ARG A 8 4.12 -17.72 12.73
C ARG A 8 4.31 -18.95 13.62
N ALA A 9 4.23 -20.13 13.04
CA ALA A 9 4.44 -21.38 13.78
C ALA A 9 5.84 -21.44 14.43
N THR A 10 6.87 -21.01 13.71
CA THR A 10 8.23 -20.95 14.22
C THR A 10 8.37 -19.93 15.36
N ALA A 11 7.82 -18.73 15.19
CA ALA A 11 7.83 -17.72 16.24
C ALA A 11 7.11 -18.17 17.50
N THR A 12 5.97 -18.86 17.36
CA THR A 12 5.25 -19.45 18.50
C THR A 12 6.11 -20.49 19.24
N LYS A 13 6.82 -21.34 18.51
CA LYS A 13 7.76 -22.33 19.12
C LYS A 13 8.90 -21.66 19.88
N LEU A 14 9.31 -20.47 19.45
CA LEU A 14 10.32 -19.63 20.10
C LEU A 14 9.77 -18.80 21.28
N GLY A 15 8.51 -18.98 21.65
CA GLY A 15 7.90 -18.32 22.79
C GLY A 15 7.25 -16.96 22.49
N VAL A 16 7.12 -16.57 21.22
CA VAL A 16 6.43 -15.34 20.85
C VAL A 16 4.94 -15.50 21.13
N LYS A 17 4.37 -14.55 21.86
CA LYS A 17 2.92 -14.47 22.11
C LYS A 17 2.26 -13.63 21.03
N PHE A 18 1.25 -14.19 20.38
CA PHE A 18 0.42 -13.49 19.41
C PHE A 18 -0.89 -13.08 20.07
N ILE A 19 -1.23 -11.81 19.94
CA ILE A 19 -2.51 -11.25 20.42
C ILE A 19 -3.26 -10.76 19.19
N ASP A 20 -4.06 -11.64 18.64
CA ASP A 20 -4.82 -11.39 17.42
C ASP A 20 -6.03 -10.51 17.68
N LYS A 21 -6.60 -9.94 16.62
CA LYS A 21 -7.82 -9.12 16.69
C LYS A 21 -7.73 -7.95 17.66
N THR A 22 -6.53 -7.41 17.82
CA THR A 22 -6.25 -6.26 18.69
C THR A 22 -5.69 -5.13 17.86
N THR A 23 -6.33 -3.97 17.93
CA THR A 23 -5.87 -2.75 17.28
C THR A 23 -5.04 -1.94 18.28
N ILE A 24 -3.83 -1.57 17.89
CA ILE A 24 -2.99 -0.63 18.65
C ILE A 24 -3.35 0.78 18.22
N SER A 25 -3.74 1.62 19.17
CA SER A 25 -4.11 3.01 18.95
C SER A 25 -2.95 3.98 19.17
N ASP A 26 -2.14 3.73 20.21
CA ASP A 26 -1.06 4.64 20.58
C ASP A 26 0.14 3.92 21.18
N LEU A 27 1.27 4.63 21.16
CA LEU A 27 2.47 4.26 21.88
C LEU A 27 2.50 4.94 23.24
N LEU A 28 2.97 4.22 24.24
CA LEU A 28 3.21 4.77 25.59
C LEU A 28 4.64 5.30 25.70
N THR A 29 4.75 6.48 26.29
CA THR A 29 6.05 7.07 26.60
C THR A 29 6.13 7.39 28.09
N ARG A 30 7.31 7.24 28.67
CA ARG A 30 7.65 7.66 30.04
C ARG A 30 9.02 8.33 29.99
N ASP A 31 9.10 9.56 30.48
CA ASP A 31 10.34 10.35 30.49
C ASP A 31 11.01 10.46 29.10
N GLY A 32 10.19 10.65 28.05
CA GLY A 32 10.65 10.76 26.67
C GLY A 32 11.13 9.45 26.03
N LYS A 33 10.93 8.30 26.69
CA LYS A 33 11.30 6.98 26.18
C LYS A 33 10.05 6.12 25.96
N ILE A 34 10.11 5.25 24.98
CA ILE A 34 9.05 4.24 24.77
C ILE A 34 8.92 3.34 26.00
N ALA A 35 7.70 3.17 26.46
CA ALA A 35 7.34 2.32 27.60
C ALA A 35 6.38 1.20 27.21
N GLY A 36 5.83 1.25 25.98
CA GLY A 36 4.90 0.24 25.54
C GLY A 36 3.92 0.74 24.48
N ALA A 37 2.75 0.13 24.46
CA ALA A 37 1.65 0.47 23.56
C ALA A 37 0.30 0.23 24.22
N VAL A 38 -0.73 0.90 23.72
CA VAL A 38 -2.12 0.68 24.13
C VAL A 38 -2.99 0.35 22.93
N GLY A 39 -4.05 -0.38 23.18
CA GLY A 39 -4.97 -0.79 22.16
C GLY A 39 -6.22 -1.46 22.71
N TYR A 40 -7.03 -2.00 21.84
CA TYR A 40 -8.26 -2.67 22.22
C TYR A 40 -8.58 -3.85 21.30
N SER A 41 -9.26 -4.83 21.86
CA SER A 41 -9.83 -5.94 21.10
C SER A 41 -10.95 -5.44 20.18
N ILE A 42 -10.91 -5.81 18.91
CA ILE A 42 -12.00 -5.52 17.97
C ILE A 42 -13.17 -6.50 18.11
N ILE A 43 -13.06 -7.50 18.98
CA ILE A 43 -14.10 -8.50 19.22
C ILE A 43 -15.07 -8.04 20.32
N ASP A 44 -14.52 -7.57 21.43
CA ASP A 44 -15.27 -7.27 22.64
C ASP A 44 -14.97 -5.89 23.25
N GLY A 45 -14.08 -5.11 22.62
CA GLY A 45 -13.69 -3.79 23.11
C GLY A 45 -12.75 -3.80 24.32
N THR A 46 -12.29 -4.96 24.77
CA THR A 46 -11.36 -5.06 25.92
C THR A 46 -10.14 -4.17 25.65
N PHE A 47 -9.83 -3.29 26.60
CA PHE A 47 -8.68 -2.41 26.52
C PHE A 47 -7.42 -3.12 27.01
N TYR A 48 -6.34 -2.94 26.27
CA TYR A 48 -5.03 -3.54 26.58
C TYR A 48 -3.96 -2.46 26.78
N VAL A 49 -3.13 -2.69 27.77
CA VAL A 49 -1.88 -1.97 27.99
C VAL A 49 -0.73 -2.98 27.85
N PHE A 50 0.16 -2.73 26.92
CA PHE A 50 1.33 -3.56 26.67
C PHE A 50 2.55 -2.80 27.17
N GLU A 51 3.18 -3.29 28.22
CA GLU A 51 4.44 -2.74 28.69
C GLU A 51 5.62 -3.39 27.97
N GLY A 52 6.56 -2.59 27.54
CA GLY A 52 7.74 -3.04 26.82
C GLY A 52 8.88 -2.05 26.82
N LYS A 53 10.09 -2.57 26.83
CA LYS A 53 11.32 -1.74 26.75
C LYS A 53 11.53 -1.15 25.38
N SER A 54 10.94 -1.75 24.34
CA SER A 54 11.02 -1.34 22.96
C SER A 54 9.76 -1.76 22.22
N VAL A 55 9.41 -1.02 21.18
CA VAL A 55 8.29 -1.35 20.28
C VAL A 55 8.81 -1.32 18.83
N ILE A 56 8.49 -2.36 18.07
CA ILE A 56 8.76 -2.42 16.64
C ILE A 56 7.44 -2.22 15.91
N LEU A 57 7.38 -1.21 15.06
CA LEU A 57 6.21 -0.90 14.26
C LEU A 57 6.29 -1.60 12.91
N CYS A 58 5.37 -2.53 12.66
CA CYS A 58 5.21 -3.24 11.39
C CYS A 58 3.79 -3.07 10.85
N THR A 59 3.25 -1.86 10.93
CA THR A 59 1.84 -1.54 10.69
C THR A 59 1.51 -1.27 9.21
N GLY A 60 2.47 -1.43 8.33
CA GLY A 60 2.30 -1.22 6.90
C GLY A 60 2.28 0.25 6.49
N SER A 61 1.78 0.51 5.30
CA SER A 61 1.74 1.84 4.69
C SER A 61 0.55 2.67 5.17
N GLN A 62 0.59 3.96 4.83
CA GLN A 62 -0.54 4.87 5.07
C GLN A 62 -1.27 5.17 3.77
N ASN A 63 -2.60 5.16 3.83
CA ASN A 63 -3.46 5.63 2.76
C ASN A 63 -4.55 6.53 3.34
N TYR A 64 -4.71 7.73 2.80
CA TYR A 64 -5.80 8.62 3.23
C TYR A 64 -7.17 8.08 2.82
N ARG A 65 -7.21 7.42 1.67
CA ARG A 65 -8.39 6.71 1.19
C ARG A 65 -7.98 5.26 0.98
N VAL A 66 -8.72 4.36 1.57
CA VAL A 66 -8.52 2.94 1.37
C VAL A 66 -8.81 2.63 -0.10
N ALA A 67 -7.76 2.43 -0.87
CA ALA A 67 -7.90 1.80 -2.17
C ALA A 67 -8.17 0.31 -1.92
N PRO A 68 -9.23 -0.27 -2.50
CA PRO A 68 -9.71 -1.58 -2.09
C PRO A 68 -8.72 -2.72 -2.25
N MET A 69 -7.64 -2.53 -2.97
CA MET A 69 -6.76 -3.61 -3.39
C MET A 69 -5.46 -3.79 -2.60
N TRP A 70 -4.81 -2.71 -2.19
CA TRP A 70 -3.40 -2.83 -1.83
C TRP A 70 -3.10 -2.68 -0.35
N SER A 71 -3.90 -1.94 0.36
CA SER A 71 -3.60 -1.67 1.75
C SER A 71 -4.83 -1.20 2.50
N ASN A 72 -5.13 -1.91 3.56
CA ASN A 72 -6.09 -1.48 4.57
C ASN A 72 -5.45 -0.55 5.61
N GLY A 73 -4.16 -0.23 5.43
CA GLY A 73 -3.42 0.62 6.35
C GLY A 73 -3.86 2.08 6.24
N ARG A 74 -4.36 2.63 7.33
CA ARG A 74 -4.76 4.05 7.44
C ARG A 74 -3.63 4.93 7.95
N GLY A 75 -2.47 4.35 8.26
CA GLY A 75 -1.35 5.05 8.84
C GLY A 75 -1.43 5.23 10.37
N ASP A 76 -2.28 4.47 11.04
CA ASP A 76 -2.48 4.60 12.49
C ASP A 76 -1.18 4.41 13.27
N GLY A 77 -0.34 3.43 12.87
CA GLY A 77 0.96 3.21 13.49
C GLY A 77 1.95 4.34 13.23
N ILE A 78 1.94 4.93 12.03
CA ILE A 78 2.75 6.11 11.70
C ILE A 78 2.29 7.30 12.53
N ALA A 79 0.99 7.50 12.65
CA ALA A 79 0.42 8.56 13.47
C ALA A 79 0.74 8.37 14.97
N ALA A 80 0.69 7.14 15.47
CA ALA A 80 1.09 6.82 16.83
C ALA A 80 2.58 7.11 17.07
N ALA A 81 3.45 6.78 16.11
CA ALA A 81 4.87 7.12 16.16
C ALA A 81 5.10 8.64 16.22
N TYR A 82 4.40 9.39 15.38
CA TYR A 82 4.48 10.86 15.36
C TYR A 82 4.04 11.45 16.70
N ARG A 83 2.90 11.01 17.27
CA ARG A 83 2.44 11.45 18.59
C ARG A 83 3.41 11.10 19.71
N ALA A 84 4.16 10.00 19.56
CA ALA A 84 5.21 9.59 20.49
C ALA A 84 6.53 10.37 20.30
N GLY A 85 6.60 11.33 19.38
CA GLY A 85 7.76 12.19 19.16
C GLY A 85 8.72 11.73 18.06
N ALA A 86 8.33 10.76 17.22
CA ALA A 86 9.16 10.34 16.10
C ALA A 86 9.28 11.45 15.05
N GLN A 87 10.48 11.63 14.51
CA GLN A 87 10.71 12.51 13.38
C GLN A 87 10.21 11.87 12.10
N MET A 88 9.46 12.64 11.30
CA MET A 88 8.96 12.21 10.01
C MET A 88 9.89 12.70 8.89
N ARG A 89 10.07 11.89 7.86
CA ARG A 89 10.79 12.26 6.65
C ARG A 89 9.90 12.03 5.44
N ASN A 90 9.74 13.06 4.63
CA ASN A 90 8.96 13.04 3.39
C ASN A 90 7.51 12.51 3.57
N PRO A 91 6.80 12.92 4.64
CA PRO A 91 5.46 12.37 4.90
C PRO A 91 4.42 12.80 3.85
N GLU A 92 4.70 13.84 3.08
CA GLU A 92 3.88 14.36 1.99
C GLU A 92 3.93 13.50 0.72
N PHE A 93 4.95 12.66 0.57
CA PHE A 93 5.06 11.81 -0.62
C PHE A 93 4.15 10.60 -0.51
N GLY A 94 3.20 10.51 -1.42
CA GLY A 94 2.41 9.33 -1.63
C GLY A 94 3.25 8.20 -2.25
N ASN A 95 2.79 6.97 -2.14
CA ASN A 95 3.53 5.84 -2.67
C ASN A 95 3.56 5.93 -4.19
N PHE A 96 2.56 5.84 -4.93
CA PHE A 96 2.49 6.12 -6.36
C PHE A 96 1.04 6.26 -6.81
N ALA A 97 0.82 6.91 -7.93
CA ALA A 97 -0.47 6.99 -8.55
C ALA A 97 -0.71 5.74 -9.40
N GLN A 98 -1.92 5.21 -9.33
CA GLN A 98 -2.37 4.11 -10.18
C GLN A 98 -3.56 4.57 -10.99
N LEU A 99 -3.70 4.04 -12.18
CA LEU A 99 -4.90 4.24 -12.98
C LEU A 99 -6.01 3.33 -12.46
N TYR A 100 -7.21 3.87 -12.42
CA TYR A 100 -8.42 3.14 -12.09
C TYR A 100 -9.38 3.20 -13.27
N ARG A 101 -10.13 2.16 -13.50
CA ARG A 101 -11.23 2.18 -14.45
C ARG A 101 -12.27 3.20 -14.03
N VAL A 102 -12.76 3.99 -15.00
CA VAL A 102 -13.72 5.11 -14.74
C VAL A 102 -15.00 4.61 -14.06
N HIS A 103 -15.46 3.41 -14.39
CA HIS A 103 -16.69 2.83 -13.88
C HIS A 103 -16.52 1.81 -12.76
N SER A 104 -15.30 1.62 -12.28
CA SER A 104 -15.01 0.67 -11.20
C SER A 104 -14.08 1.31 -10.18
N ASN A 105 -14.59 1.42 -8.95
CA ASN A 105 -13.78 1.87 -7.81
C ASN A 105 -12.80 0.80 -7.31
N ARG A 106 -12.71 -0.34 -7.99
CA ARG A 106 -12.02 -1.52 -7.47
C ARG A 106 -10.95 -2.07 -8.38
N GLU A 107 -10.89 -1.63 -9.62
CA GLU A 107 -9.92 -2.12 -10.58
C GLU A 107 -8.79 -1.12 -10.76
N CYS A 108 -7.63 -1.53 -10.30
CA CYS A 108 -6.38 -0.84 -10.50
C CYS A 108 -5.67 -1.42 -11.73
N VAL A 109 -5.05 -0.57 -12.51
CA VAL A 109 -4.37 -0.96 -13.73
C VAL A 109 -2.87 -0.78 -13.55
N PHE A 110 -2.12 -1.83 -13.84
CA PHE A 110 -0.66 -1.78 -13.80
C PHE A 110 -0.08 -1.19 -15.09
N GLY A 111 1.07 -0.50 -14.97
CA GLY A 111 1.76 0.13 -16.07
C GLY A 111 2.34 -0.82 -17.13
N GLU A 112 2.17 -2.12 -16.96
CA GLU A 112 2.66 -3.16 -17.88
C GLU A 112 1.73 -3.36 -19.08
N ASN A 113 0.52 -2.85 -19.02
CA ASN A 113 -0.46 -2.99 -20.09
C ASN A 113 -0.20 -1.97 -21.21
N VAL A 114 -0.56 -2.34 -22.43
CA VAL A 114 -0.46 -1.43 -23.55
C VAL A 114 -1.54 -0.37 -23.44
N MET A 115 -1.13 0.89 -23.48
CA MET A 115 -2.01 2.03 -23.27
C MET A 115 -2.04 2.92 -24.51
N TYR A 116 -3.21 3.46 -24.78
CA TYR A 116 -3.48 4.34 -25.91
C TYR A 116 -4.14 5.63 -25.43
N ASP A 117 -3.83 6.72 -26.11
CA ASP A 117 -4.53 7.97 -25.91
C ASP A 117 -5.91 7.99 -26.63
N ALA A 118 -6.62 9.10 -26.51
CA ALA A 118 -7.94 9.28 -27.15
C ALA A 118 -7.90 9.22 -28.68
N TYR A 119 -6.75 9.37 -29.29
CA TYR A 119 -6.55 9.32 -30.75
C TYR A 119 -6.03 7.97 -31.25
N GLY A 120 -5.88 7.00 -30.34
CA GLY A 120 -5.40 5.66 -30.67
C GLY A 120 -3.88 5.53 -30.78
N GLU A 121 -3.13 6.54 -30.33
CA GLU A 121 -1.67 6.50 -30.27
C GLU A 121 -1.21 5.67 -29.07
N ASN A 122 -0.32 4.71 -29.31
CA ASN A 122 0.28 3.91 -28.24
C ASN A 122 1.27 4.75 -27.43
N ILE A 123 0.88 5.09 -26.19
CA ILE A 123 1.69 5.90 -25.27
C ILE A 123 2.67 5.06 -24.45
N THR A 124 2.52 3.75 -24.40
CA THR A 124 3.42 2.85 -23.67
C THR A 124 4.85 2.91 -24.20
N LYS A 125 5.01 3.18 -25.50
CA LYS A 125 6.31 3.37 -26.15
C LYS A 125 7.13 4.52 -25.57
N ASN A 126 6.47 5.48 -24.93
CA ASN A 126 7.09 6.67 -24.33
C ASN A 126 7.59 6.42 -22.92
N PHE A 127 7.23 5.29 -22.32
CA PHE A 127 7.69 4.95 -20.97
C PHE A 127 9.20 4.74 -20.98
N ARG A 128 9.91 5.60 -20.27
CA ARG A 128 11.35 5.48 -20.12
C ARG A 128 11.68 4.27 -19.25
N ARG A 129 12.42 3.32 -19.80
CA ARG A 129 12.99 2.21 -19.05
C ARG A 129 14.38 2.61 -18.59
N PHE A 130 14.55 2.80 -17.31
CA PHE A 130 15.87 2.88 -16.71
C PHE A 130 16.30 1.45 -16.34
N PRO A 131 17.58 1.07 -16.53
CA PRO A 131 18.04 -0.29 -16.29
C PRO A 131 17.75 -0.84 -14.88
N GLU A 132 17.60 0.05 -13.91
CA GLU A 132 17.43 -0.30 -12.48
C GLU A 132 16.19 0.33 -11.85
N ALA A 133 15.30 0.94 -12.64
CA ALA A 133 14.15 1.66 -12.13
C ALA A 133 12.84 0.97 -12.53
N ASP A 134 11.89 1.01 -11.60
CA ASP A 134 10.51 0.66 -11.86
C ASP A 134 9.92 1.55 -12.97
N ILE A 135 9.33 0.92 -13.97
CA ILE A 135 8.64 1.58 -15.09
C ILE A 135 7.45 2.44 -14.62
N SER A 136 6.91 2.18 -13.43
CA SER A 136 5.72 2.82 -12.90
C SER A 136 5.83 4.34 -12.85
N SER A 137 6.99 4.86 -12.45
CA SER A 137 7.21 6.33 -12.36
C SER A 137 7.11 7.02 -13.70
N SER A 138 7.70 6.44 -14.75
CA SER A 138 7.65 7.00 -16.10
C SER A 138 6.26 6.84 -16.72
N ALA A 139 5.56 5.75 -16.42
CA ALA A 139 4.19 5.54 -16.84
C ALA A 139 3.25 6.60 -16.24
N VAL A 140 3.36 6.87 -14.93
CA VAL A 140 2.56 7.91 -14.27
C VAL A 140 2.80 9.29 -14.89
N ALA A 141 4.05 9.63 -15.16
CA ALA A 141 4.38 10.90 -15.83
C ALA A 141 3.77 11.00 -17.23
N GLU A 142 3.83 9.93 -18.02
CA GLU A 142 3.25 9.91 -19.36
C GLU A 142 1.73 9.98 -19.32
N TRP A 143 1.06 9.30 -18.41
CA TRP A 143 -0.39 9.41 -18.23
C TRP A 143 -0.81 10.85 -17.91
N TYR A 144 -0.08 11.47 -16.96
CA TYR A 144 -0.33 12.86 -16.61
C TYR A 144 -0.16 13.78 -17.82
N ASN A 145 0.96 13.66 -18.55
CA ASN A 145 1.25 14.48 -19.72
C ASN A 145 0.22 14.28 -20.83
N THR A 146 -0.21 13.05 -21.08
CA THR A 146 -1.24 12.73 -22.07
C THR A 146 -2.56 13.40 -21.70
N MET A 147 -2.99 13.32 -20.45
CA MET A 147 -4.22 13.96 -20.00
C MET A 147 -4.10 15.48 -19.99
N ALA A 148 -2.98 16.04 -19.51
CA ALA A 148 -2.76 17.48 -19.44
C ALA A 148 -2.66 18.15 -20.82
N SER A 149 -2.17 17.42 -21.82
CA SER A 149 -2.11 17.90 -23.22
C SER A 149 -3.45 17.81 -23.96
N GLY A 150 -4.53 17.39 -23.31
CA GLY A 150 -5.85 17.22 -23.92
C GLY A 150 -5.98 15.95 -24.78
N ARG A 151 -5.05 15.02 -24.68
CA ARG A 151 -5.06 13.71 -25.36
C ARG A 151 -5.72 12.60 -24.56
N GLY A 152 -6.26 12.90 -23.38
CA GLY A 152 -7.08 11.96 -22.60
C GLY A 152 -8.48 11.76 -23.17
N PRO A 153 -9.20 10.73 -22.71
CA PRO A 153 -8.79 9.76 -21.71
C PRO A 153 -7.76 8.75 -22.21
N VAL A 154 -7.09 8.09 -21.27
CA VAL A 154 -6.17 6.99 -21.57
C VAL A 154 -6.97 5.68 -21.58
N TYR A 155 -6.80 4.90 -22.63
CA TYR A 155 -7.43 3.60 -22.82
C TYR A 155 -6.42 2.49 -22.60
N LEU A 156 -6.87 1.43 -21.98
CA LEU A 156 -6.10 0.22 -21.75
C LEU A 156 -6.50 -0.87 -22.72
N HIS A 157 -5.52 -1.43 -23.43
CA HIS A 157 -5.70 -2.68 -24.12
C HIS A 157 -5.09 -3.82 -23.28
N PRO A 158 -5.82 -4.91 -23.04
CA PRO A 158 -5.22 -6.10 -22.43
C PRO A 158 -4.07 -6.56 -23.31
N MET A 159 -2.95 -6.92 -22.69
CA MET A 159 -1.88 -7.58 -23.44
C MET A 159 -2.43 -8.89 -24.03
N GLU A 160 -2.26 -9.05 -25.34
CA GLU A 160 -2.58 -10.30 -26.01
C GLU A 160 -1.52 -11.36 -25.63
N SER A 161 -1.61 -11.92 -24.45
CA SER A 161 -0.94 -13.15 -24.10
C SER A 161 -1.97 -14.27 -24.11
N GLU A 162 -1.60 -15.48 -24.53
CA GLU A 162 -2.50 -16.63 -24.48
C GLU A 162 -3.02 -16.93 -23.07
N THR A 163 -2.30 -16.50 -22.05
CA THR A 163 -2.69 -16.53 -20.65
C THR A 163 -3.75 -15.48 -20.30
N THR A 164 -3.79 -14.35 -20.98
CA THR A 164 -4.72 -13.26 -20.66
C THR A 164 -6.10 -13.43 -21.30
N LYS A 165 -6.29 -14.35 -22.22
CA LYS A 165 -7.64 -14.64 -22.75
C LYS A 165 -8.59 -15.18 -21.68
N ASN A 166 -8.05 -15.77 -20.61
CA ASN A 166 -8.83 -16.27 -19.48
C ASN A 166 -8.75 -15.36 -18.23
N ASP A 167 -7.86 -14.39 -18.22
CA ASP A 167 -7.58 -13.53 -17.05
C ASP A 167 -8.05 -12.09 -17.23
N THR A 168 -9.10 -11.87 -18.03
CA THR A 168 -9.78 -10.56 -18.09
C THR A 168 -10.40 -10.17 -16.75
N MET A 169 -10.10 -10.90 -15.71
CA MET A 169 -10.64 -10.76 -14.36
C MET A 169 -9.58 -10.66 -13.28
N MET A 170 -8.36 -10.41 -13.61
CA MET A 170 -7.40 -10.17 -12.57
C MET A 170 -7.23 -8.67 -12.34
N PHE A 171 -7.77 -8.31 -11.20
CA PHE A 171 -7.54 -7.08 -10.42
C PHE A 171 -8.60 -6.02 -10.55
#